data_a73fb0a3f80d3e7fbaf18cfcf786cf61
#
_entry.id   a73fb0a3f80d3e7fbaf18cfcf786cf61
#
_cell.length_a   1.000
_cell.length_b   1.000
_cell.length_c   1.000
_cell.angle_alpha   90.00
_cell.angle_beta   90.00
_cell.angle_gamma   90.00
#
_symmetry.space_group_name_H-M   'P 1'
#
loop_
_entity.id
_entity.type
_entity.pdbx_description
1 polymer ?
#
loop_
_entity_poly.entity_id
_entity_poly.type
_entity_poly.pdbx_seq_one_letter_code
_entity_poly.pdbx_strand_id
1 'polypeptide(L)'
;MKKILSFWMALIWLALAAPAQAQLNVSISGAQQEPIPVAFPEILSDNQGIGAFLGFSYASKVRDVVLADLERSGLFRIINERSYIQKFTSFDQQPIFGDWKVLNAQVLVQSYILEENGSDLKLRFKLWDIVSQKELLYEVYSSSKDNWRRMAHSMADAIYERLTGDKGYFNTVIAYISESGPSGKRVKRLALMDQDGGGTQGP
;
A
#
# COMPACT_ATOMS: atom_id res chain seq x y z
N MET A 1 45.64 9.53 60.42
CA MET A 1 44.48 10.42 60.13
C MET A 1 44.39 10.85 58.72
N LYS A 2 45.46 11.25 57.99
CA LYS A 2 45.45 11.69 56.57
C LYS A 2 44.95 10.62 55.58
N LYS A 3 45.26 9.35 55.76
CA LYS A 3 44.84 8.25 54.85
C LYS A 3 43.35 7.91 54.98
N ILE A 4 42.76 8.11 56.15
CA ILE A 4 41.30 7.88 56.37
C ILE A 4 40.50 9.00 55.69
N LEU A 5 40.96 10.24 55.76
CA LEU A 5 40.33 11.39 55.15
C LEU A 5 40.35 11.29 53.60
N SER A 6 41.44 10.77 53.02
CA SER A 6 41.59 10.55 51.60
C SER A 6 40.65 9.44 51.10
N PHE A 7 40.39 8.41 51.88
CA PHE A 7 39.47 7.32 51.56
C PHE A 7 38.01 7.79 51.52
N TRP A 8 37.62 8.60 52.50
CA TRP A 8 36.27 9.17 52.55
C TRP A 8 36.03 10.15 51.43
N MET A 9 37.02 10.93 51.00
CA MET A 9 36.92 11.86 49.88
C MET A 9 36.77 11.12 48.54
N ALA A 10 37.43 9.98 48.36
CA ALA A 10 37.27 9.13 47.17
C ALA A 10 35.87 8.49 47.10
N LEU A 11 35.29 8.11 48.25
CA LEU A 11 33.95 7.53 48.31
C LEU A 11 32.87 8.56 47.95
N ILE A 12 33.05 9.82 48.36
CA ILE A 12 32.12 10.92 48.01
C ILE A 12 32.16 11.22 46.50
N TRP A 13 33.33 11.16 45.87
CA TRP A 13 33.47 11.33 44.41
C TRP A 13 32.79 10.20 43.60
N LEU A 14 32.80 8.97 44.11
CA LEU A 14 32.16 7.83 43.50
C LEU A 14 30.61 7.89 43.58
N ALA A 15 30.07 8.51 44.65
CA ALA A 15 28.64 8.67 44.84
C ALA A 15 28.01 9.78 43.95
N LEU A 16 28.83 10.67 43.39
CA LEU A 16 28.40 11.74 42.49
C LEU A 16 28.37 11.34 41.02
N ALA A 17 28.80 10.13 40.64
CA ALA A 17 28.63 9.57 39.32
C ALA A 17 27.17 9.10 39.07
N ALA A 18 26.24 10.06 39.07
CA ALA A 18 24.88 9.76 38.61
C ALA A 18 24.93 9.37 37.12
N PRO A 19 24.30 8.24 36.72
CA PRO A 19 24.20 7.93 35.30
C PRO A 19 23.39 9.04 34.62
N ALA A 20 24.03 9.76 33.74
CA ALA A 20 23.33 10.67 32.84
C ALA A 20 22.41 9.85 31.93
N GLN A 21 21.15 9.75 32.28
CA GLN A 21 20.11 9.22 31.43
C GLN A 21 19.93 10.23 30.31
N ALA A 22 20.61 10.01 29.18
CA ALA A 22 20.31 10.70 27.94
C ALA A 22 18.91 10.25 27.49
N GLN A 23 17.88 10.98 27.91
CA GLN A 23 16.57 10.88 27.29
C GLN A 23 16.71 11.42 25.87
N LEU A 24 16.69 10.49 24.91
CA LEU A 24 16.55 10.84 23.51
C LEU A 24 15.13 11.43 23.34
N ASN A 25 14.99 12.76 23.51
CA ASN A 25 13.79 13.48 23.11
C ASN A 25 13.79 13.56 21.57
N VAL A 26 13.27 12.52 20.93
CA VAL A 26 12.90 12.57 19.52
C VAL A 26 11.66 13.46 19.44
N SER A 27 11.85 14.78 19.33
CA SER A 27 10.80 15.64 18.82
C SER A 27 10.63 15.27 17.34
N ILE A 28 9.59 14.52 17.03
CA ILE A 28 9.08 14.38 15.66
C ILE A 28 8.48 15.74 15.31
N SER A 29 9.34 16.72 15.02
CA SER A 29 8.95 17.88 14.26
C SER A 29 8.61 17.33 12.88
N GLY A 30 7.33 17.42 12.46
CA GLY A 30 6.77 16.83 11.26
C GLY A 30 7.63 17.11 10.02
N ALA A 31 8.66 16.29 9.82
CA ALA A 31 9.25 16.10 8.51
C ALA A 31 8.14 15.47 7.69
N GLN A 32 7.52 16.22 6.79
CA GLN A 32 6.70 15.66 5.74
C GLN A 32 7.62 14.68 5.00
N GLN A 33 7.42 13.40 5.28
CA GLN A 33 8.12 12.36 4.57
C GLN A 33 7.67 12.48 3.11
N GLU A 34 8.59 12.73 2.19
CA GLU A 34 8.23 12.82 0.78
C GLU A 34 7.57 11.52 0.35
N PRO A 35 6.40 11.58 -0.31
CA PRO A 35 5.70 10.37 -0.73
C PRO A 35 6.57 9.52 -1.64
N ILE A 36 6.59 8.21 -1.40
CA ILE A 36 7.35 7.22 -2.17
C ILE A 36 6.85 7.21 -3.61
N PRO A 37 7.72 7.50 -4.62
CA PRO A 37 7.32 7.48 -6.01
C PRO A 37 7.18 6.05 -6.53
N VAL A 38 5.94 5.70 -6.91
CA VAL A 38 5.54 4.38 -7.40
C VAL A 38 5.20 4.44 -8.87
N ALA A 39 5.80 3.56 -9.66
CA ALA A 39 5.40 3.27 -11.02
C ALA A 39 4.47 2.04 -11.02
N PHE A 40 3.29 2.20 -11.59
CA PHE A 40 2.33 1.11 -11.73
C PHE A 40 1.80 1.07 -13.17
N PRO A 41 2.46 0.34 -14.07
CA PRO A 41 1.99 0.11 -15.43
C PRO A 41 0.63 -0.59 -15.48
N GLU A 42 0.04 -0.65 -16.66
CA GLU A 42 -1.17 -1.42 -16.89
C GLU A 42 -1.00 -2.88 -16.43
N ILE A 43 -2.05 -3.42 -15.82
CA ILE A 43 -2.10 -4.84 -15.46
C ILE A 43 -2.23 -5.65 -16.75
N LEU A 44 -1.25 -6.52 -17.00
CA LEU A 44 -1.30 -7.43 -18.13
C LEU A 44 -2.45 -8.43 -17.99
N SER A 45 -3.08 -8.80 -19.10
CA SER A 45 -4.14 -9.82 -19.12
C SER A 45 -4.12 -10.60 -20.42
N ASP A 46 -4.57 -11.86 -20.40
CA ASP A 46 -4.72 -12.67 -21.61
C ASP A 46 -5.93 -12.23 -22.47
N ASN A 47 -6.89 -11.56 -21.84
CA ASN A 47 -8.11 -11.12 -22.53
C ASN A 47 -7.88 -9.79 -23.24
N GLN A 48 -7.17 -9.82 -24.36
CA GLN A 48 -7.17 -8.74 -25.36
C GLN A 48 -8.44 -8.77 -26.25
N GLY A 49 -9.50 -9.47 -25.79
CA GLY A 49 -10.75 -9.63 -26.50
C GLY A 49 -11.67 -8.40 -26.42
N ILE A 50 -12.91 -8.58 -26.91
CA ILE A 50 -13.97 -7.54 -27.00
C ILE A 50 -14.18 -6.78 -25.67
N GLY A 51 -13.94 -7.42 -24.51
CA GLY A 51 -14.02 -6.80 -23.17
C GLY A 51 -12.99 -5.70 -22.94
N ALA A 52 -11.78 -5.83 -23.46
CA ALA A 52 -10.74 -4.80 -23.39
C ALA A 52 -11.11 -3.56 -24.23
N PHE A 53 -11.76 -3.80 -25.38
CA PHE A 53 -12.22 -2.74 -26.25
C PHE A 53 -13.34 -1.89 -25.62
N LEU A 54 -14.15 -2.47 -24.73
CA LEU A 54 -15.24 -1.78 -24.02
C LEU A 54 -14.80 -1.09 -22.71
N GLY A 55 -13.51 -1.10 -22.37
CA GLY A 55 -12.99 -0.44 -21.16
C GLY A 55 -13.43 -1.06 -19.82
N PHE A 56 -14.03 -2.24 -19.84
CA PHE A 56 -14.54 -2.95 -18.67
C PHE A 56 -13.67 -4.12 -18.23
N SER A 57 -12.38 -4.10 -18.54
CA SER A 57 -11.49 -5.17 -18.11
C SER A 57 -11.30 -5.12 -16.59
N TYR A 58 -11.26 -6.29 -15.93
CA TYR A 58 -10.92 -6.38 -14.51
C TYR A 58 -9.52 -5.82 -14.22
N ALA A 59 -8.63 -5.87 -15.21
CA ALA A 59 -7.29 -5.29 -15.13
C ALA A 59 -7.34 -3.79 -14.81
N SER A 60 -8.08 -2.99 -15.59
CA SER A 60 -8.21 -1.56 -15.33
C SER A 60 -8.92 -1.27 -14.01
N LYS A 61 -10.03 -1.97 -13.73
CA LYS A 61 -10.78 -1.79 -12.48
C LYS A 61 -9.95 -2.06 -11.22
N VAL A 62 -9.21 -3.16 -11.22
CA VAL A 62 -8.32 -3.52 -10.10
C VAL A 62 -7.23 -2.47 -9.95
N ARG A 63 -6.60 -2.07 -11.06
CA ARG A 63 -5.56 -1.05 -11.05
C ARG A 63 -6.06 0.27 -10.48
N ASP A 64 -7.22 0.75 -10.93
CA ASP A 64 -7.79 2.02 -10.49
C ASP A 64 -8.05 2.03 -8.97
N VAL A 65 -8.58 0.94 -8.42
CA VAL A 65 -8.78 0.80 -6.97
C VAL A 65 -7.46 0.82 -6.22
N VAL A 66 -6.46 0.04 -6.65
CA VAL A 66 -5.14 0.00 -5.99
C VAL A 66 -4.47 1.38 -6.03
N LEU A 67 -4.52 2.07 -7.16
CA LEU A 67 -3.95 3.42 -7.29
C LEU A 67 -4.63 4.40 -6.33
N ALA A 68 -5.98 4.40 -6.30
CA ALA A 68 -6.74 5.27 -5.41
C ALA A 68 -6.46 4.99 -3.92
N ASP A 69 -6.29 3.73 -3.53
CA ASP A 69 -5.95 3.34 -2.17
C ASP A 69 -4.56 3.86 -1.77
N LEU A 70 -3.56 3.61 -2.61
CA LEU A 70 -2.19 4.06 -2.36
C LEU A 70 -2.10 5.59 -2.28
N GLU A 71 -2.72 6.32 -3.22
CA GLU A 71 -2.74 7.79 -3.20
C GLU A 71 -3.45 8.34 -1.97
N ARG A 72 -4.58 7.74 -1.58
CA ARG A 72 -5.37 8.17 -0.41
C ARG A 72 -4.60 8.04 0.91
N SER A 73 -3.64 7.11 0.99
CA SER A 73 -2.78 6.99 2.17
C SER A 73 -1.89 8.21 2.39
N GLY A 74 -1.63 8.99 1.34
CA GLY A 74 -0.71 10.13 1.37
C GLY A 74 0.77 9.76 1.42
N LEU A 75 1.11 8.46 1.49
CA LEU A 75 2.48 7.97 1.58
C LEU A 75 3.10 7.65 0.22
N PHE A 76 2.29 7.58 -0.84
CA PHE A 76 2.72 7.22 -2.17
C PHE A 76 2.37 8.30 -3.19
N ARG A 77 3.24 8.48 -4.15
CA ARG A 77 3.04 9.36 -5.30
C ARG A 77 3.12 8.52 -6.57
N ILE A 78 2.01 8.44 -7.28
CA ILE A 78 1.94 7.67 -8.53
C ILE A 78 2.60 8.46 -9.66
N ILE A 79 3.52 7.80 -10.36
CA ILE A 79 4.19 8.38 -11.54
C ILE A 79 3.26 8.26 -12.73
N ASN A 80 3.14 9.34 -13.51
CA ASN A 80 2.26 9.38 -14.67
C ASN A 80 2.68 8.33 -15.70
N GLU A 81 1.76 7.46 -16.07
CA GLU A 81 1.99 6.38 -17.02
C GLU A 81 2.48 6.84 -18.40
N ARG A 82 2.08 8.05 -18.82
CA ARG A 82 2.54 8.61 -20.10
C ARG A 82 4.05 8.84 -20.16
N SER A 83 4.71 8.88 -19.02
CA SER A 83 6.17 9.03 -18.93
C SER A 83 6.92 7.69 -19.00
N TYR A 84 6.23 6.55 -18.95
CA TYR A 84 6.88 5.25 -18.94
C TYR A 84 7.57 4.94 -20.25
N ILE A 85 8.86 4.62 -20.16
CA ILE A 85 9.72 4.26 -21.30
C ILE A 85 9.52 2.79 -21.63
N GLN A 86 9.71 1.92 -20.64
CA GLN A 86 9.46 0.48 -20.78
C GLN A 86 7.97 0.18 -20.70
N LYS A 87 7.49 -0.64 -21.66
CA LYS A 87 6.18 -1.29 -21.62
C LYS A 87 6.36 -2.79 -21.46
N PHE A 88 5.65 -3.38 -20.51
CA PHE A 88 5.67 -4.83 -20.32
C PHE A 88 4.74 -5.51 -21.31
N THR A 89 5.23 -6.60 -21.89
CA THR A 89 4.45 -7.49 -22.78
C THR A 89 4.25 -8.87 -22.18
N SER A 90 4.98 -9.18 -21.12
CA SER A 90 4.88 -10.44 -20.35
C SER A 90 5.12 -10.18 -18.88
N PHE A 91 4.46 -10.94 -18.03
CA PHE A 91 4.65 -10.90 -16.57
C PHE A 91 6.05 -11.35 -16.12
N ASP A 92 6.70 -12.20 -16.93
CA ASP A 92 8.04 -12.71 -16.59
C ASP A 92 9.17 -11.84 -17.17
N GLN A 93 8.81 -10.76 -17.87
CA GLN A 93 9.79 -9.82 -18.41
C GLN A 93 10.47 -9.06 -17.27
N GLN A 94 11.80 -9.03 -17.30
CA GLN A 94 12.59 -8.29 -16.31
C GLN A 94 12.45 -6.77 -16.51
N PRO A 95 12.37 -5.97 -15.44
CA PRO A 95 12.43 -4.53 -15.53
C PRO A 95 13.77 -4.04 -16.12
N ILE A 96 13.71 -3.07 -17.03
CA ILE A 96 14.89 -2.29 -17.44
C ILE A 96 15.05 -1.17 -16.40
N PHE A 97 15.74 -1.46 -15.30
CA PHE A 97 15.82 -0.56 -14.14
C PHE A 97 16.29 0.86 -14.48
N GLY A 98 17.12 1.02 -15.54
CA GLY A 98 17.54 2.32 -16.04
C GLY A 98 16.37 3.22 -16.44
N ASP A 99 15.38 2.68 -17.15
CA ASP A 99 14.21 3.40 -17.64
C ASP A 99 13.34 3.94 -16.48
N TRP A 100 13.26 3.18 -15.40
CA TRP A 100 12.50 3.55 -14.20
C TRP A 100 13.26 4.53 -13.30
N LYS A 101 14.59 4.43 -13.23
CA LYS A 101 15.45 5.36 -12.50
C LYS A 101 15.38 6.78 -13.06
N VAL A 102 15.34 6.93 -14.39
CA VAL A 102 15.19 8.24 -15.05
C VAL A 102 13.89 8.95 -14.65
N LEU A 103 12.85 8.18 -14.32
CA LEU A 103 11.56 8.69 -13.86
C LEU A 103 11.53 8.98 -12.34
N ASN A 104 12.67 8.79 -11.64
CA ASN A 104 12.77 8.85 -10.19
C ASN A 104 11.80 7.86 -9.49
N ALA A 105 11.47 6.73 -10.12
CA ALA A 105 10.72 5.68 -9.48
C ALA A 105 11.60 5.01 -8.41
N GLN A 106 11.04 4.83 -7.20
CA GLN A 106 11.65 4.01 -6.16
C GLN A 106 11.08 2.60 -6.20
N VAL A 107 9.81 2.49 -6.52
CA VAL A 107 9.07 1.23 -6.54
C VAL A 107 8.39 1.06 -7.89
N LEU A 108 8.37 -0.18 -8.38
CA LEU A 108 7.65 -0.60 -9.58
C LEU A 108 6.74 -1.77 -9.24
N VAL A 109 5.47 -1.67 -9.60
CA VAL A 109 4.48 -2.73 -9.51
C VAL A 109 4.30 -3.36 -10.89
N GLN A 110 4.63 -4.63 -11.04
CA GLN A 110 4.40 -5.42 -12.24
C GLN A 110 3.33 -6.45 -11.96
N SER A 111 2.25 -6.45 -12.72
CA SER A 111 1.08 -7.28 -12.42
C SER A 111 0.44 -7.90 -13.63
N TYR A 112 -0.29 -8.99 -13.38
CA TYR A 112 -0.98 -9.77 -14.38
C TYR A 112 -2.27 -10.35 -13.80
N ILE A 113 -3.36 -10.28 -14.54
CA ILE A 113 -4.65 -10.84 -14.18
C ILE A 113 -5.13 -11.85 -15.22
N LEU A 114 -5.59 -12.99 -14.75
CA LEU A 114 -6.16 -14.06 -15.58
C LEU A 114 -7.59 -14.33 -15.12
N GLU A 115 -8.51 -14.52 -16.08
CA GLU A 115 -9.82 -15.10 -15.83
C GLU A 115 -9.74 -16.62 -15.92
N GLU A 116 -10.04 -17.29 -14.81
CA GLU A 116 -10.10 -18.77 -14.76
C GLU A 116 -11.56 -19.22 -14.78
N ASN A 117 -11.85 -20.27 -15.57
CA ASN A 117 -13.17 -20.94 -15.63
C ASN A 117 -14.38 -20.01 -15.85
N GLY A 118 -14.19 -18.81 -16.37
CA GLY A 118 -15.27 -17.85 -16.66
C GLY A 118 -15.87 -17.15 -15.42
N SER A 119 -15.58 -17.59 -14.20
CA SER A 119 -16.13 -17.06 -12.94
C SER A 119 -15.07 -16.49 -11.99
N ASP A 120 -13.85 -16.94 -12.11
CA ASP A 120 -12.79 -16.65 -11.15
C ASP A 120 -11.72 -15.77 -11.76
N LEU A 121 -11.07 -15.00 -10.90
CA LEU A 121 -9.95 -14.13 -11.24
C LEU A 121 -8.73 -14.58 -10.46
N LYS A 122 -7.59 -14.58 -11.13
CA LYS A 122 -6.28 -14.79 -10.52
C LYS A 122 -5.39 -13.62 -10.82
N LEU A 123 -5.00 -12.88 -9.79
CA LEU A 123 -4.11 -11.74 -9.84
C LEU A 123 -2.74 -12.15 -9.32
N ARG A 124 -1.70 -11.87 -10.11
CA ARG A 124 -0.30 -12.02 -9.68
C ARG A 124 0.37 -10.67 -9.76
N PHE A 125 1.22 -10.35 -8.79
CA PHE A 125 2.02 -9.15 -8.90
C PHE A 125 3.40 -9.32 -8.26
N LYS A 126 4.34 -8.54 -8.75
CA LYS A 126 5.69 -8.37 -8.24
C LYS A 126 5.90 -6.92 -7.86
N LEU A 127 6.54 -6.70 -6.74
CA LEU A 127 6.98 -5.39 -6.30
C LEU A 127 8.50 -5.33 -6.41
N TRP A 128 9.00 -4.34 -7.14
CA TRP A 128 10.43 -4.17 -7.37
C TRP A 128 10.93 -2.90 -6.68
N ASP A 129 12.07 -3.01 -5.99
CA ASP A 129 12.87 -1.85 -5.60
C ASP A 129 13.78 -1.47 -6.77
N ILE A 130 13.57 -0.28 -7.31
CA ILE A 130 14.31 0.22 -8.47
C ILE A 130 15.73 0.61 -8.12
N VAL A 131 15.98 1.05 -6.88
CA VAL A 131 17.30 1.46 -6.42
C VAL A 131 18.20 0.26 -6.24
N SER A 132 17.76 -0.73 -5.45
CA SER A 132 18.50 -1.96 -5.19
C SER A 132 18.38 -3.01 -6.29
N GLN A 133 17.46 -2.84 -7.24
CA GLN A 133 17.16 -3.76 -8.35
C GLN A 133 16.74 -5.16 -7.88
N LYS A 134 15.99 -5.22 -6.78
CA LYS A 134 15.54 -6.46 -6.16
C LYS A 134 14.03 -6.57 -6.17
N GLU A 135 13.55 -7.81 -6.33
CA GLU A 135 12.16 -8.13 -6.04
C GLU A 135 11.93 -8.08 -4.53
N LEU A 136 10.98 -7.25 -4.10
CA LEU A 136 10.61 -7.08 -2.70
C LEU A 136 9.51 -8.04 -2.28
N LEU A 137 8.58 -8.31 -3.18
CA LEU A 137 7.40 -9.10 -2.92
C LEU A 137 6.90 -9.76 -4.20
N TYR A 138 6.43 -11.00 -4.08
CA TYR A 138 5.64 -11.71 -5.08
C TYR A 138 4.41 -12.30 -4.40
N GLU A 139 3.23 -11.93 -4.88
CA GLU A 139 1.96 -12.41 -4.33
C GLU A 139 1.01 -12.88 -5.42
N VAL A 140 0.14 -13.81 -5.03
CA VAL A 140 -0.91 -14.37 -5.89
C VAL A 140 -2.22 -14.38 -5.13
N TYR A 141 -3.24 -13.77 -5.70
CA TYR A 141 -4.60 -13.77 -5.17
C TYR A 141 -5.55 -14.47 -6.13
N SER A 142 -6.48 -15.23 -5.57
CA SER A 142 -7.58 -15.82 -6.32
C SER A 142 -8.91 -15.40 -5.70
N SER A 143 -9.88 -15.02 -6.52
CA SER A 143 -11.17 -14.52 -6.07
C SER A 143 -12.24 -14.76 -7.15
N SER A 144 -13.51 -14.84 -6.76
CA SER A 144 -14.59 -14.73 -7.73
C SER A 144 -14.66 -13.33 -8.34
N LYS A 145 -15.25 -13.22 -9.52
CA LYS A 145 -15.47 -11.94 -10.19
C LYS A 145 -16.26 -10.93 -9.34
N ASP A 146 -17.15 -11.39 -8.48
CA ASP A 146 -17.95 -10.53 -7.60
C ASP A 146 -17.09 -9.89 -6.49
N ASN A 147 -16.02 -10.54 -6.10
CA ASN A 147 -15.12 -10.09 -5.03
C ASN A 147 -13.84 -9.40 -5.54
N TRP A 148 -13.80 -8.99 -6.80
CA TRP A 148 -12.62 -8.37 -7.42
C TRP A 148 -12.12 -7.13 -6.66
N ARG A 149 -13.02 -6.34 -6.06
CA ARG A 149 -12.64 -5.15 -5.26
C ARG A 149 -11.84 -5.53 -4.03
N ARG A 150 -12.28 -6.56 -3.28
CA ARG A 150 -11.53 -7.06 -2.12
C ARG A 150 -10.14 -7.54 -2.49
N MET A 151 -10.02 -8.18 -3.66
CA MET A 151 -8.72 -8.60 -4.18
C MET A 151 -7.82 -7.38 -4.49
N ALA A 152 -8.39 -6.30 -5.05
CA ALA A 152 -7.66 -5.06 -5.30
C ALA A 152 -7.19 -4.40 -3.98
N HIS A 153 -8.08 -4.26 -2.99
CA HIS A 153 -7.73 -3.74 -1.66
C HIS A 153 -6.66 -4.59 -0.96
N SER A 154 -6.74 -5.94 -1.08
CA SER A 154 -5.70 -6.83 -0.53
C SER A 154 -4.34 -6.64 -1.20
N MET A 155 -4.30 -6.37 -2.51
CA MET A 155 -3.06 -6.01 -3.21
C MET A 155 -2.50 -4.68 -2.69
N ALA A 156 -3.35 -3.67 -2.51
CA ALA A 156 -2.94 -2.39 -1.95
C ALA A 156 -2.39 -2.55 -0.52
N ASP A 157 -3.06 -3.36 0.33
CA ASP A 157 -2.60 -3.68 1.68
C ASP A 157 -1.21 -4.32 1.69
N ALA A 158 -0.96 -5.30 0.82
CA ALA A 158 0.33 -5.98 0.73
C ALA A 158 1.46 -5.02 0.28
N ILE A 159 1.17 -4.15 -0.70
CA ILE A 159 2.12 -3.12 -1.14
C ILE A 159 2.42 -2.15 0.01
N TYR A 160 1.37 -1.66 0.68
CA TYR A 160 1.49 -0.75 1.81
C TYR A 160 2.34 -1.36 2.93
N GLU A 161 1.97 -2.56 3.40
CA GLU A 161 2.67 -3.25 4.48
C GLU A 161 4.15 -3.53 4.12
N ARG A 162 4.41 -3.95 2.89
CA ARG A 162 5.78 -4.23 2.44
C ARG A 162 6.68 -2.99 2.44
N LEU A 163 6.12 -1.81 2.14
CA LEU A 163 6.88 -0.58 2.00
C LEU A 163 6.95 0.25 3.29
N THR A 164 5.94 0.16 4.15
CA THR A 164 5.87 0.95 5.39
C THR A 164 6.24 0.14 6.63
N GLY A 165 6.05 -1.17 6.60
CA GLY A 165 6.15 -2.05 7.77
C GLY A 165 4.88 -2.07 8.63
N ASP A 166 3.91 -1.20 8.36
CA ASP A 166 2.64 -1.13 9.07
C ASP A 166 1.58 -1.97 8.34
N LYS A 167 0.64 -2.54 9.10
CA LYS A 167 -0.44 -3.34 8.53
C LYS A 167 -1.34 -2.50 7.62
N GLY A 168 -1.64 -3.03 6.43
CA GLY A 168 -2.59 -2.44 5.51
C GLY A 168 -4.02 -2.36 6.09
N TYR A 169 -4.83 -1.42 5.63
CA TYR A 169 -6.17 -1.13 6.14
C TYR A 169 -7.21 -0.90 5.03
N PHE A 170 -6.82 -1.05 3.76
CA PHE A 170 -7.72 -0.77 2.62
C PHE A 170 -8.82 -1.83 2.48
N ASN A 171 -8.50 -3.10 2.77
CA ASN A 171 -9.48 -4.19 2.74
C ASN A 171 -10.31 -4.22 4.04
N THR A 172 -10.97 -3.10 4.37
CA THR A 172 -11.86 -2.98 5.52
C THR A 172 -13.28 -2.65 5.10
N VAL A 173 -14.26 -3.05 5.91
CA VAL A 173 -15.67 -2.81 5.68
C VAL A 173 -16.21 -1.88 6.76
N ILE A 174 -16.91 -0.84 6.33
CA ILE A 174 -17.58 0.13 7.19
C ILE A 174 -19.05 -0.25 7.29
N ALA A 175 -19.52 -0.50 8.52
CA ALA A 175 -20.93 -0.66 8.80
C ALA A 175 -21.54 0.69 9.21
N TYR A 176 -22.65 1.08 8.58
CA TYR A 176 -23.32 2.35 8.85
C TYR A 176 -24.85 2.22 8.82
N ILE A 177 -25.53 3.20 9.38
CA ILE A 177 -26.99 3.28 9.33
C ILE A 177 -27.39 4.21 8.18
N SER A 178 -28.04 3.63 7.17
CA SER A 178 -28.67 4.39 6.09
C SER A 178 -30.08 4.79 6.50
N GLU A 179 -30.45 6.05 6.29
CA GLU A 179 -31.80 6.57 6.51
C GLU A 179 -32.42 6.98 5.19
N SER A 180 -33.67 6.55 4.94
CA SER A 180 -34.43 6.93 3.75
C SER A 180 -35.90 7.21 4.12
N GLY A 181 -36.59 8.00 3.27
CA GLY A 181 -38.01 8.33 3.46
C GLY A 181 -38.28 9.77 3.95
N PRO A 182 -39.55 10.23 3.93
CA PRO A 182 -39.92 11.57 4.30
C PRO A 182 -39.75 11.83 5.81
N SER A 183 -39.61 13.12 6.18
CA SER A 183 -39.53 13.55 7.57
C SER A 183 -40.69 12.96 8.39
N GLY A 184 -40.40 12.31 9.52
CA GLY A 184 -41.38 11.65 10.40
C GLY A 184 -41.75 10.19 10.03
N LYS A 185 -41.26 9.67 8.88
CA LYS A 185 -41.41 8.26 8.46
C LYS A 185 -40.12 7.70 7.90
N ARG A 186 -38.99 8.03 8.51
CA ARG A 186 -37.67 7.55 8.07
C ARG A 186 -37.50 6.08 8.44
N VAL A 187 -37.06 5.31 7.47
CA VAL A 187 -36.65 3.91 7.64
C VAL A 187 -35.13 3.87 7.79
N LYS A 188 -34.67 3.27 8.88
CA LYS A 188 -33.25 3.03 9.15
C LYS A 188 -32.88 1.61 8.74
N ARG A 189 -31.80 1.46 8.04
CA ARG A 189 -31.25 0.16 7.59
C ARG A 189 -29.76 0.09 7.90
N LEU A 190 -29.30 -1.07 8.32
CA LEU A 190 -27.87 -1.35 8.38
C LEU A 190 -27.35 -1.54 6.95
N ALA A 191 -26.30 -0.85 6.59
CA ALA A 191 -25.63 -0.98 5.32
C ALA A 191 -24.12 -1.18 5.52
N LEU A 192 -23.48 -1.81 4.55
CA LEU A 192 -22.04 -2.05 4.51
C LEU A 192 -21.46 -1.38 3.27
N MET A 193 -20.25 -0.86 3.38
CA MET A 193 -19.49 -0.33 2.24
C MET A 193 -18.00 -0.58 2.46
N ASP A 194 -17.24 -0.61 1.37
CA ASP A 194 -15.79 -0.59 1.43
C ASP A 194 -15.31 0.76 1.98
N GLN A 195 -14.08 0.82 2.46
CA GLN A 195 -13.54 2.04 3.08
C GLN A 195 -13.46 3.23 2.10
N ASP A 196 -13.50 2.97 0.80
CA ASP A 196 -13.53 3.98 -0.28
C ASP A 196 -14.95 4.40 -0.72
N GLY A 197 -15.98 3.88 -0.05
CA GLY A 197 -17.39 4.12 -0.36
C GLY A 197 -17.94 3.25 -1.49
N GLY A 198 -17.13 2.38 -2.09
CA GLY A 198 -17.56 1.40 -3.08
C GLY A 198 -18.26 0.20 -2.45
N GLY A 199 -18.76 -0.71 -3.31
CA GLY A 199 -19.30 -2.00 -2.85
C GLY A 199 -20.48 -1.89 -1.91
N THR A 200 -21.25 -0.79 -1.94
CA THR A 200 -22.38 -0.57 -1.04
C THR A 200 -23.38 -1.70 -1.14
N GLN A 201 -23.52 -2.48 -0.07
CA GLN A 201 -24.54 -3.51 0.08
C GLN A 201 -25.55 -3.01 1.12
N GLY A 202 -26.73 -2.67 0.64
CA GLY A 202 -27.89 -2.39 1.47
C GLY A 202 -29.05 -3.27 1.01
N PRO A 203 -29.98 -3.61 1.89
CA PRO A 203 -31.17 -4.34 1.52
C PRO A 203 -32.06 -3.55 0.55
#